data_d81e125974be5c3aed9bc76d1b29eefb
#
_entry.id   d81e125974be5c3aed9bc76d1b29eefb
#
_cell.length_a   1.000
_cell.length_b   1.000
_cell.length_c   1.000
_cell.angle_alpha   90.00
_cell.angle_beta   90.00
_cell.angle_gamma   90.00
#
_symmetry.space_group_name_H-M   'P 1'
#
loop_
_entity.id
_entity.type
_entity.pdbx_description
1 polymer ?
#
loop_
_entity_poly.entity_id
_entity_poly.type
_entity_poly.pdbx_seq_one_letter_code
_entity_poly.pdbx_strand_id
1 'polypeptide(L)'
;MTQQQKQVTWVTLIVVVALVLDQALKLYIRTHFQLGEAHEVLPFFQLCFIENDGMAFGIEWFSKIVLTLFRIAAVGVLGWYIHLLIHRQARTGFVVTTAFVMAGALGNILDCVFYGRLFGYAGWLQGKVVDMLYFPLITNSAGECLFFRPVFNLADACITTAVIVILLFYRKDLDASLTKKTDDAKA
;
A
#
# COMPACT_ATOMS: atom_id res chain seq x y z
N MET A 1 27.05 14.59 -1.49
CA MET A 1 25.57 14.63 -1.48
C MET A 1 25.10 15.29 -0.20
N THR A 2 24.21 16.27 -0.30
CA THR A 2 23.54 16.88 0.86
C THR A 2 22.57 15.88 1.51
N GLN A 3 22.11 16.15 2.74
CA GLN A 3 21.12 15.31 3.41
C GLN A 3 19.84 15.19 2.57
N GLN A 4 19.36 16.30 1.99
CA GLN A 4 18.17 16.30 1.14
C GLN A 4 18.37 15.41 -0.10
N GLN A 5 19.50 15.51 -0.78
CA GLN A 5 19.80 14.64 -1.93
C GLN A 5 19.81 13.16 -1.56
N LYS A 6 20.39 12.80 -0.40
CA LYS A 6 20.34 11.42 0.11
C LYS A 6 18.90 10.96 0.38
N GLN A 7 18.08 11.81 1.01
CA GLN A 7 16.68 11.49 1.29
C GLN A 7 15.87 11.29 0.00
N VAL A 8 16.03 12.18 -0.99
CA VAL A 8 15.36 12.02 -2.32
C VAL A 8 15.79 10.71 -2.97
N THR A 9 17.09 10.39 -2.97
CA THR A 9 17.59 9.13 -3.55
C THR A 9 16.96 7.91 -2.84
N TRP A 10 16.92 7.89 -1.51
CA TRP A 10 16.32 6.79 -0.76
C TRP A 10 14.82 6.66 -1.02
N VAL A 11 14.07 7.77 -1.01
CA VAL A 11 12.63 7.78 -1.31
C VAL A 11 12.37 7.21 -2.70
N THR A 12 13.09 7.70 -3.71
CA THR A 12 12.94 7.23 -5.10
C THR A 12 13.25 5.74 -5.22
N LEU A 13 14.38 5.30 -4.64
CA LEU A 13 14.79 3.90 -4.70
C LEU A 13 13.75 2.98 -4.05
N ILE A 14 13.27 3.32 -2.86
CA ILE A 14 12.27 2.54 -2.11
C ILE A 14 10.97 2.46 -2.90
N VAL A 15 10.48 3.59 -3.39
CA VAL A 15 9.22 3.63 -4.15
C VAL A 15 9.34 2.78 -5.41
N VAL A 16 10.40 2.93 -6.18
CA VAL A 16 10.60 2.17 -7.42
C VAL A 16 10.74 0.67 -7.14
N VAL A 17 11.60 0.29 -6.18
CA VAL A 17 11.82 -1.14 -5.88
C VAL A 17 10.56 -1.79 -5.33
N ALA A 18 9.87 -1.15 -4.39
CA ALA A 18 8.64 -1.69 -3.83
C ALA A 18 7.53 -1.83 -4.88
N LEU A 19 7.36 -0.84 -5.76
CA LEU A 19 6.41 -0.91 -6.87
C LEU A 19 6.73 -2.04 -7.85
N VAL A 20 8.01 -2.17 -8.25
CA VAL A 20 8.41 -3.23 -9.18
C VAL A 20 8.14 -4.61 -8.57
N LEU A 21 8.48 -4.82 -7.30
CA LEU A 21 8.24 -6.09 -6.62
C LEU A 21 6.74 -6.39 -6.45
N ASP A 22 5.96 -5.40 -6.03
CA ASP A 22 4.50 -5.53 -5.85
C ASP A 22 3.83 -5.88 -7.19
N GLN A 23 4.11 -5.11 -8.23
CA GLN A 23 3.50 -5.32 -9.55
C GLN A 23 3.99 -6.62 -10.22
N ALA A 24 5.25 -6.98 -10.06
CA ALA A 24 5.76 -8.26 -10.58
C ALA A 24 5.04 -9.45 -9.93
N LEU A 25 4.85 -9.41 -8.60
CA LEU A 25 4.13 -10.46 -7.88
C LEU A 25 2.66 -10.51 -8.28
N LYS A 26 1.98 -9.36 -8.36
CA LYS A 26 0.58 -9.25 -8.80
C LYS A 26 0.37 -9.78 -10.22
N LEU A 27 1.25 -9.42 -11.15
CA LEU A 27 1.20 -9.91 -12.53
C LEU A 27 1.46 -11.41 -12.59
N TYR A 28 2.43 -11.92 -11.82
CA TYR A 28 2.69 -13.36 -11.75
C TYR A 28 1.45 -14.13 -11.28
N ILE A 29 0.85 -13.71 -10.17
CA ILE A 29 -0.37 -14.35 -9.65
C ILE A 29 -1.49 -14.30 -10.67
N ARG A 30 -1.75 -13.13 -11.23
CA ARG A 30 -2.85 -12.95 -12.19
C ARG A 30 -2.69 -13.78 -13.49
N THR A 31 -1.45 -14.06 -13.90
CA THR A 31 -1.18 -14.81 -15.14
C THR A 31 -1.03 -16.31 -14.95
N HIS A 32 -0.79 -16.79 -13.72
CA HIS A 32 -0.52 -18.19 -13.43
C HIS A 32 -1.57 -18.86 -12.54
N PHE A 33 -2.45 -18.08 -11.89
CA PHE A 33 -3.49 -18.59 -11.01
C PHE A 33 -4.88 -18.30 -11.57
N GLN A 34 -5.83 -19.17 -11.31
CA GLN A 34 -7.26 -18.90 -11.52
C GLN A 34 -7.83 -18.10 -10.35
N LEU A 35 -8.84 -17.27 -10.60
CA LEU A 35 -9.49 -16.52 -9.54
C LEU A 35 -10.09 -17.45 -8.47
N GLY A 36 -9.71 -17.23 -7.21
CA GLY A 36 -10.06 -18.09 -6.09
C GLY A 36 -9.11 -19.25 -5.83
N GLU A 37 -8.13 -19.47 -6.70
CA GLU A 37 -7.14 -20.53 -6.53
C GLU A 37 -6.17 -20.19 -5.38
N ALA A 38 -5.76 -21.22 -4.63
CA ALA A 38 -4.78 -21.11 -3.54
C ALA A 38 -3.80 -22.29 -3.59
N HIS A 39 -2.52 -21.99 -3.45
CA HIS A 39 -1.42 -22.95 -3.37
C HIS A 39 -0.72 -22.83 -2.02
N GLU A 40 -0.63 -23.95 -1.31
CA GLU A 40 0.14 -24.01 -0.08
C GLU A 40 1.64 -23.99 -0.42
N VAL A 41 2.34 -22.98 0.14
CA VAL A 41 3.80 -22.86 0.04
C VAL A 41 4.44 -23.41 1.32
N LEU A 42 3.83 -23.12 2.47
CA LEU A 42 4.17 -23.63 3.80
C LEU A 42 2.88 -23.88 4.58
N PRO A 43 2.87 -24.71 5.63
CA PRO A 43 1.65 -24.99 6.40
C PRO A 43 0.95 -23.74 6.97
N PHE A 44 1.68 -22.64 7.14
CA PHE A 44 1.19 -21.37 7.65
C PHE A 44 1.18 -20.26 6.60
N PHE A 45 1.49 -20.56 5.33
CA PHE A 45 1.56 -19.57 4.25
C PHE A 45 1.07 -20.15 2.94
N GLN A 46 0.11 -19.48 2.33
CA GLN A 46 -0.44 -19.81 1.01
C GLN A 46 -0.36 -18.62 0.08
N LEU A 47 -0.14 -18.90 -1.21
CA LEU A 47 -0.35 -17.94 -2.29
C LEU A 47 -1.74 -18.15 -2.87
N CYS A 48 -2.52 -17.09 -2.92
CA CYS A 48 -3.90 -17.10 -3.44
C CYS A 48 -4.04 -16.11 -4.58
N PHE A 49 -5.11 -16.23 -5.37
CA PHE A 49 -5.53 -15.16 -6.26
C PHE A 49 -6.91 -14.66 -5.86
N ILE A 50 -6.96 -13.49 -5.25
CA ILE A 50 -8.21 -12.81 -4.88
C ILE A 50 -8.22 -11.42 -5.51
N GLU A 51 -9.36 -11.02 -6.07
CA GLU A 51 -9.62 -9.67 -6.53
C GLU A 51 -10.41 -8.90 -5.47
N ASN A 52 -9.84 -7.80 -5.00
CA ASN A 52 -10.40 -6.95 -3.97
C ASN A 52 -10.90 -5.63 -4.59
N ASP A 53 -12.18 -5.37 -4.47
CA ASP A 53 -12.78 -4.11 -4.93
C ASP A 53 -12.37 -2.90 -4.07
N GLY A 54 -11.71 -3.15 -2.93
CA GLY A 54 -11.26 -2.13 -2.01
C GLY A 54 -12.40 -1.43 -1.28
N MET A 55 -13.60 -2.00 -1.34
CA MET A 55 -14.77 -1.56 -0.59
C MET A 55 -14.86 -2.38 0.70
N ALA A 56 -14.62 -1.73 1.84
CA ALA A 56 -14.78 -2.38 3.13
C ALA A 56 -16.28 -2.65 3.38
N PHE A 57 -16.60 -3.88 3.78
CA PHE A 57 -17.94 -4.28 4.23
C PHE A 57 -19.08 -4.19 3.20
N GLY A 58 -18.77 -4.22 1.88
CA GLY A 58 -19.82 -4.19 0.84
C GLY A 58 -20.60 -2.86 0.76
N ILE A 59 -20.02 -1.76 1.24
CA ILE A 59 -20.64 -0.45 1.17
C ILE A 59 -20.48 0.09 -0.26
N GLU A 60 -21.52 -0.09 -1.07
CA GLU A 60 -21.59 0.40 -2.47
C GLU A 60 -21.95 1.90 -2.59
N TRP A 61 -21.72 2.71 -1.55
CA TRP A 61 -22.15 4.11 -1.51
C TRP A 61 -21.36 5.02 -2.47
N PHE A 62 -20.17 4.61 -2.87
CA PHE A 62 -19.37 5.35 -3.83
C PHE A 62 -19.05 4.49 -5.04
N SER A 63 -19.14 5.07 -6.24
CA SER A 63 -18.66 4.35 -7.43
C SER A 63 -17.17 4.07 -7.28
N LYS A 64 -16.71 2.96 -7.83
CA LYS A 64 -15.30 2.55 -7.84
C LYS A 64 -14.37 3.67 -8.33
N ILE A 65 -14.84 4.44 -9.31
CA ILE A 65 -14.12 5.61 -9.87
C ILE A 65 -13.87 6.66 -8.79
N VAL A 66 -14.91 7.02 -8.01
CA VAL A 66 -14.77 8.02 -6.94
C VAL A 66 -13.77 7.57 -5.89
N LEU A 67 -13.81 6.29 -5.48
CA LEU A 67 -12.86 5.72 -4.55
C LEU A 67 -11.42 5.77 -5.10
N THR A 68 -11.23 5.43 -6.37
CA THR A 68 -9.92 5.48 -7.02
C THR A 68 -9.40 6.92 -7.12
N LEU A 69 -10.25 7.89 -7.47
CA LEU A 69 -9.88 9.31 -7.49
C LEU A 69 -9.49 9.81 -6.10
N PHE A 70 -10.22 9.41 -5.07
CA PHE A 70 -9.87 9.74 -3.69
C PHE A 70 -8.49 9.19 -3.29
N ARG A 71 -8.18 7.93 -3.65
CA ARG A 71 -6.85 7.33 -3.43
C ARG A 71 -5.75 8.09 -4.15
N ILE A 72 -5.97 8.50 -5.41
CA ILE A 72 -5.02 9.32 -6.18
C ILE A 72 -4.76 10.65 -5.47
N ALA A 73 -5.82 11.34 -5.04
CA ALA A 73 -5.68 12.58 -4.29
C ALA A 73 -4.90 12.38 -2.98
N ALA A 74 -5.19 11.32 -2.23
CA ALA A 74 -4.48 10.99 -0.99
C ALA A 74 -2.99 10.75 -1.21
N VAL A 75 -2.60 10.05 -2.30
CA VAL A 75 -1.19 9.86 -2.67
C VAL A 75 -0.55 11.18 -3.10
N GLY A 76 -1.27 12.07 -3.79
CA GLY A 76 -0.79 13.42 -4.10
C GLY A 76 -0.46 14.21 -2.83
N VAL A 77 -1.35 14.18 -1.83
CA VAL A 77 -1.13 14.81 -0.50
C VAL A 77 0.06 14.17 0.21
N LEU A 78 0.19 12.84 0.15
CA LEU A 78 1.32 12.13 0.78
C LEU A 78 2.65 12.48 0.12
N GLY A 79 2.69 12.59 -1.22
CA GLY A 79 3.87 13.02 -1.95
C GLY A 79 4.29 14.46 -1.60
N TRP A 80 3.31 15.38 -1.49
CA TRP A 80 3.55 16.72 -0.99
C TRP A 80 4.07 16.72 0.45
N TYR A 81 3.52 15.88 1.31
CA TYR A 81 3.98 15.74 2.69
C TYR A 81 5.43 15.24 2.77
N ILE A 82 5.81 14.22 1.97
CA ILE A 82 7.20 13.74 1.89
C ILE A 82 8.14 14.86 1.42
N HIS A 83 7.73 15.63 0.40
CA HIS A 83 8.50 16.79 -0.06
C HIS A 83 8.72 17.80 1.08
N LEU A 84 7.67 18.11 1.84
CA LEU A 84 7.75 19.00 3.01
C LEU A 84 8.72 18.47 4.08
N LEU A 85 8.66 17.16 4.38
CA LEU A 85 9.58 16.53 5.33
C LEU A 85 11.03 16.64 4.89
N ILE A 86 11.31 16.41 3.62
CA ILE A 86 12.67 16.55 3.04
C ILE A 86 13.11 18.00 3.11
N HIS A 87 12.27 18.95 2.72
CA HIS A 87 12.59 20.38 2.77
C HIS A 87 12.89 20.86 4.22
N ARG A 88 12.13 20.38 5.19
CA ARG A 88 12.33 20.67 6.62
C ARG A 88 13.46 19.86 7.26
N GLN A 89 14.20 19.07 6.49
CA GLN A 89 15.30 18.21 6.95
C GLN A 89 14.88 17.27 8.10
N ALA A 90 13.66 16.74 8.01
CA ALA A 90 13.16 15.79 8.99
C ALA A 90 14.09 14.57 9.09
N ARG A 91 13.96 13.80 10.17
CA ARG A 91 14.78 12.62 10.41
C ARG A 91 14.67 11.62 9.25
N THR A 92 15.81 11.23 8.66
CA THR A 92 15.84 10.40 7.45
C THR A 92 15.05 9.10 7.60
N GLY A 93 15.12 8.44 8.76
CA GLY A 93 14.34 7.23 9.01
C GLY A 93 12.82 7.47 8.94
N PHE A 94 12.33 8.61 9.42
CA PHE A 94 10.91 8.97 9.31
C PHE A 94 10.49 9.22 7.85
N VAL A 95 11.31 9.94 7.07
CA VAL A 95 11.08 10.18 5.64
C VAL A 95 11.03 8.86 4.87
N VAL A 96 12.00 7.97 5.11
CA VAL A 96 12.10 6.65 4.49
C VAL A 96 10.88 5.78 4.84
N THR A 97 10.49 5.74 6.12
CA THR A 97 9.30 4.97 6.53
C THR A 97 8.03 5.52 5.88
N THR A 98 7.88 6.83 5.77
CA THR A 98 6.75 7.45 5.07
C THR A 98 6.76 7.12 3.57
N ALA A 99 7.94 6.95 2.95
CA ALA A 99 8.05 6.53 1.55
C ALA A 99 7.52 5.09 1.31
N PHE A 100 7.62 4.18 2.29
CA PHE A 100 6.98 2.85 2.18
C PHE A 100 5.44 2.95 2.17
N VAL A 101 4.85 3.87 2.94
CA VAL A 101 3.39 4.13 2.87
C VAL A 101 3.01 4.59 1.46
N MET A 102 3.78 5.51 0.89
CA MET A 102 3.56 6.01 -0.47
C MET A 102 3.71 4.91 -1.53
N ALA A 103 4.75 4.08 -1.41
CA ALA A 103 5.00 2.96 -2.33
C ALA A 103 3.83 1.97 -2.35
N GLY A 104 3.35 1.56 -1.16
CA GLY A 104 2.20 0.66 -1.07
C GLY A 104 0.91 1.30 -1.60
N ALA A 105 0.64 2.56 -1.25
CA ALA A 105 -0.53 3.25 -1.78
C ALA A 105 -0.50 3.36 -3.33
N LEU A 106 0.66 3.67 -3.92
CA LEU A 106 0.86 3.70 -5.37
C LEU A 106 0.66 2.31 -5.99
N GLY A 107 1.18 1.24 -5.38
CA GLY A 107 1.01 -0.13 -5.86
C GLY A 107 -0.45 -0.50 -6.04
N ASN A 108 -1.27 -0.26 -5.03
CA ASN A 108 -2.72 -0.52 -5.10
C ASN A 108 -3.46 0.42 -6.06
N ILE A 109 -3.00 1.66 -6.24
CA ILE A 109 -3.58 2.60 -7.21
C ILE A 109 -3.33 2.15 -8.64
N LEU A 110 -2.14 1.60 -8.95
CA LEU A 110 -1.84 1.08 -10.29
C LEU A 110 -2.85 0.01 -10.70
N ASP A 111 -3.20 -0.91 -9.81
CA ASP A 111 -4.22 -1.91 -10.08
C ASP A 111 -5.57 -1.26 -10.36
N CYS A 112 -6.01 -0.34 -9.48
CA CYS A 112 -7.30 0.34 -9.61
C CYS A 112 -7.41 1.15 -10.90
N VAL A 113 -6.33 1.80 -11.33
CA VAL A 113 -6.34 2.64 -12.54
C VAL A 113 -6.28 1.82 -13.80
N PHE A 114 -5.39 0.82 -13.87
CA PHE A 114 -5.00 0.19 -15.12
C PHE A 114 -5.57 -1.22 -15.34
N TYR A 115 -5.74 -2.04 -14.28
CA TYR A 115 -6.01 -3.46 -14.45
C TYR A 115 -7.36 -3.75 -15.09
N GLY A 116 -8.39 -2.96 -14.83
CA GLY A 116 -9.69 -3.10 -15.49
C GLY A 116 -9.55 -3.07 -17.02
N ARG A 117 -8.84 -2.06 -17.53
CA ARG A 117 -8.61 -1.88 -18.97
C ARG A 117 -7.56 -2.84 -19.53
N LEU A 118 -6.45 -3.06 -18.82
CA LEU A 118 -5.34 -3.91 -19.25
C LEU A 118 -5.79 -5.37 -19.44
N PHE A 119 -6.63 -5.85 -18.53
CA PHE A 119 -7.13 -7.24 -18.56
C PHE A 119 -8.55 -7.38 -19.10
N GLY A 120 -9.15 -6.30 -19.60
CA GLY A 120 -10.38 -6.33 -20.39
C GLY A 120 -11.67 -6.59 -19.60
N TYR A 121 -11.67 -6.48 -18.25
CA TYR A 121 -12.85 -6.77 -17.43
C TYR A 121 -13.60 -5.52 -16.95
N ALA A 122 -13.00 -4.31 -17.05
CA ALA A 122 -13.62 -3.05 -16.66
C ALA A 122 -12.97 -1.86 -17.39
N GLY A 123 -13.49 -0.64 -17.16
CA GLY A 123 -12.91 0.61 -17.67
C GLY A 123 -11.69 1.07 -16.87
N TRP A 124 -11.14 2.24 -17.26
CA TRP A 124 -10.15 2.95 -16.47
C TRP A 124 -10.71 3.31 -15.08
N LEU A 125 -9.85 3.34 -14.06
CA LEU A 125 -10.21 3.65 -12.67
C LEU A 125 -11.15 2.65 -11.98
N GLN A 126 -11.44 1.52 -12.64
CA GLN A 126 -12.36 0.48 -12.17
C GLN A 126 -11.66 -0.86 -11.93
N GLY A 127 -10.32 -0.87 -11.95
CA GLY A 127 -9.54 -2.06 -11.70
C GLY A 127 -9.69 -2.55 -10.25
N LYS A 128 -9.53 -3.85 -10.05
CA LYS A 128 -9.53 -4.49 -8.74
C LYS A 128 -8.10 -4.70 -8.27
N VAL A 129 -7.86 -4.56 -6.98
CA VAL A 129 -6.56 -4.86 -6.38
C VAL A 129 -6.39 -6.37 -6.33
N VAL A 130 -5.19 -6.84 -6.68
CA VAL A 130 -4.83 -8.25 -6.59
C VAL A 130 -4.21 -8.53 -5.24
N ASP A 131 -4.84 -9.41 -4.46
CA ASP A 131 -4.37 -9.89 -3.17
C ASP A 131 -3.93 -11.35 -3.27
N MET A 132 -2.81 -11.71 -2.60
CA MET A 132 -2.23 -13.04 -2.78
C MET A 132 -1.59 -13.66 -1.54
N LEU A 133 -1.24 -12.89 -0.53
CA LEU A 133 -0.55 -13.38 0.66
C LEU A 133 -1.58 -13.77 1.72
N TYR A 134 -1.65 -15.05 2.04
CA TYR A 134 -2.56 -15.60 3.04
C TYR A 134 -1.81 -16.37 4.11
N PHE A 135 -2.07 -16.06 5.37
CA PHE A 135 -1.43 -16.66 6.52
C PHE A 135 -2.46 -17.28 7.47
N PRO A 136 -2.94 -18.51 7.22
CA PRO A 136 -3.86 -19.22 8.11
C PRO A 136 -3.12 -19.71 9.37
N LEU A 137 -2.87 -18.80 10.33
CA LEU A 137 -2.03 -19.06 11.50
C LEU A 137 -2.62 -20.06 12.48
N ILE A 138 -3.96 -20.07 12.63
CA ILE A 138 -4.67 -21.03 13.50
C ILE A 138 -5.84 -21.57 12.71
N THR A 139 -5.87 -22.89 12.51
CA THR A 139 -6.96 -23.59 11.83
C THR A 139 -7.64 -24.58 12.78
N ASN A 140 -8.94 -24.83 12.59
CA ASN A 140 -9.66 -25.90 13.27
C ASN A 140 -9.42 -27.27 12.61
N SER A 141 -9.96 -28.33 13.19
CA SER A 141 -9.85 -29.70 12.66
C SER A 141 -10.51 -29.88 11.28
N ALA A 142 -11.38 -28.95 10.85
CA ALA A 142 -11.99 -28.92 9.53
C ALA A 142 -11.18 -28.11 8.50
N GLY A 143 -10.00 -27.57 8.89
CA GLY A 143 -9.16 -26.76 8.02
C GLY A 143 -9.60 -25.30 7.89
N GLU A 144 -10.62 -24.86 8.61
CA GLU A 144 -11.07 -23.46 8.56
C GLU A 144 -10.17 -22.57 9.41
N CYS A 145 -9.74 -21.45 8.85
CA CYS A 145 -8.92 -20.48 9.56
C CYS A 145 -9.72 -19.76 10.65
N LEU A 146 -9.26 -19.86 11.90
CA LEU A 146 -9.84 -19.21 13.07
C LEU A 146 -9.22 -17.84 13.35
N PHE A 147 -7.96 -17.65 12.96
CA PHE A 147 -7.22 -16.42 13.25
C PHE A 147 -6.45 -15.95 12.02
N PHE A 148 -6.51 -14.64 11.73
CA PHE A 148 -5.88 -13.96 10.62
C PHE A 148 -6.39 -14.44 9.24
N ARG A 149 -7.67 -14.17 8.97
CA ARG A 149 -8.33 -14.50 7.69
C ARG A 149 -8.01 -13.59 6.50
N PRO A 150 -7.56 -12.31 6.67
CA PRO A 150 -7.36 -11.44 5.51
C PRO A 150 -6.29 -11.98 4.57
N VAL A 151 -6.59 -11.95 3.27
CA VAL A 151 -5.60 -12.05 2.21
C VAL A 151 -5.18 -10.63 1.86
N PHE A 152 -3.90 -10.38 1.67
CA PHE A 152 -3.34 -9.06 1.40
C PHE A 152 -2.20 -9.17 0.37
N ASN A 153 -1.67 -8.04 -0.05
CA ASN A 153 -0.58 -7.97 -1.02
C ASN A 153 0.68 -7.28 -0.43
N LEU A 154 1.74 -7.18 -1.23
CA LEU A 154 3.00 -6.58 -0.78
C LEU A 154 2.83 -5.07 -0.49
N ALA A 155 1.99 -4.37 -1.26
CA ALA A 155 1.67 -2.96 -1.03
C ALA A 155 1.00 -2.75 0.35
N ASP A 156 0.05 -3.61 0.74
CA ASP A 156 -0.61 -3.56 2.05
C ASP A 156 0.38 -3.85 3.18
N ALA A 157 1.29 -4.82 2.98
CA ALA A 157 2.37 -5.11 3.92
C ALA A 157 3.29 -3.90 4.13
N CYS A 158 3.66 -3.19 3.05
CA CYS A 158 4.44 -1.95 3.12
C CYS A 158 3.71 -0.87 3.93
N ILE A 159 2.43 -0.62 3.66
CA ILE A 159 1.63 0.39 4.37
C ILE A 159 1.54 0.03 5.85
N THR A 160 1.10 -1.18 6.15
CA THR A 160 0.83 -1.62 7.53
C THR A 160 2.10 -1.60 8.37
N THR A 161 3.20 -2.16 7.86
CA THR A 161 4.48 -2.17 8.56
C THR A 161 5.00 -0.75 8.77
N ALA A 162 4.94 0.11 7.74
CA ALA A 162 5.40 1.47 7.85
C ALA A 162 4.56 2.28 8.86
N VAL A 163 3.25 2.13 8.88
CA VAL A 163 2.37 2.80 9.87
C VAL A 163 2.71 2.34 11.28
N ILE A 164 2.89 1.03 11.51
CA ILE A 164 3.31 0.50 12.82
C ILE A 164 4.66 1.10 13.25
N VAL A 165 5.64 1.12 12.35
CA VAL A 165 6.97 1.69 12.63
C VAL A 165 6.89 3.20 12.95
N ILE A 166 6.06 3.95 12.22
CA ILE A 166 5.83 5.38 12.50
C ILE A 166 5.27 5.56 13.92
N LEU A 167 4.22 4.81 14.25
CA LEU A 167 3.56 4.94 15.55
C LEU A 167 4.45 4.52 16.73
N LEU A 168 5.29 3.51 16.56
CA LEU A 168 6.17 3.02 17.62
C LEU A 168 7.45 3.84 17.78
N PHE A 169 8.07 4.28 16.67
CA PHE A 169 9.42 4.84 16.69
C PHE A 169 9.51 6.31 16.26
N TYR A 170 8.51 6.82 15.51
CA TYR A 170 8.53 8.16 14.92
C TYR A 170 7.32 9.01 15.31
N ARG A 171 6.56 8.64 16.35
CA ARG A 171 5.40 9.40 16.82
C ARG A 171 5.73 10.86 17.12
N LYS A 172 6.87 11.12 17.77
CA LYS A 172 7.33 12.50 18.08
C LYS A 172 7.67 13.28 16.81
N ASP A 173 8.28 12.63 15.81
CA ASP A 173 8.59 13.25 14.51
C ASP A 173 7.29 13.59 13.76
N LEU A 174 6.28 12.70 13.82
CA LEU A 174 4.96 12.92 13.24
C LEU A 174 4.27 14.12 13.91
N ASP A 175 4.17 14.14 15.25
CA ASP A 175 3.54 15.23 16.01
C ASP A 175 4.22 16.58 15.72
N ALA A 176 5.56 16.62 15.73
CA ALA A 176 6.33 17.83 15.42
C ALA A 176 6.11 18.32 13.98
N SER A 177 5.95 17.41 13.02
CA SER A 177 5.71 17.77 11.62
C SER A 177 4.33 18.40 11.41
N LEU A 178 3.34 17.98 12.18
CA LEU A 178 1.96 18.48 12.11
C LEU A 178 1.79 19.80 12.85
N THR A 179 2.43 19.96 14.02
CA THR A 179 2.32 21.17 14.86
C THR A 179 2.97 22.40 14.19
N LYS A 180 4.12 22.22 13.53
CA LYS A 180 4.83 23.31 12.82
C LYS A 180 4.01 23.93 11.68
N LYS A 181 3.02 23.23 11.13
CA LYS A 181 2.10 23.71 10.12
C LYS A 181 1.09 24.73 10.67
N THR A 182 0.75 24.65 11.94
CA THR A 182 -0.21 25.56 12.60
C THR A 182 0.40 26.96 12.86
N ASP A 183 1.70 27.04 13.04
CA ASP A 183 2.39 28.32 13.27
C ASP A 183 2.64 29.07 11.95
N ASP A 184 3.02 28.36 10.89
CA ASP A 184 3.22 28.93 9.53
C ASP A 184 1.89 29.41 8.90
N ALA A 185 0.74 28.91 9.34
CA ALA A 185 -0.59 29.30 8.84
C ALA A 185 -1.20 30.50 9.60
N LYS A 186 -0.57 30.90 10.72
CA LYS A 186 -1.02 32.04 11.55
C LYS A 186 -0.11 33.27 11.41
N ALA A 187 0.96 33.20 10.64
CA ALA A 187 1.85 34.29 10.30
C ALA A 187 1.58 34.82 8.90
#